data_ae79898dfa47fac34b5df7e79fdc8b57
#
_entry.id   ae79898dfa47fac34b5df7e79fdc8b57
#
_cell.length_a   1.000
_cell.length_b   1.000
_cell.length_c   1.000
_cell.angle_alpha   90.00
_cell.angle_beta   90.00
_cell.angle_gamma   90.00
#
_symmetry.space_group_name_H-M   'P 1'
#
loop_
_entity.id
_entity.type
_entity.pdbx_description
1 polymer ?
#
loop_
_entity_poly.entity_id
_entity_poly.type
_entity_poly.pdbx_seq_one_letter_code
_entity_poly.pdbx_strand_id
1 'polypeptide(L)'
;MRLFLVLLLTALFAAFSSVATAAPAKFALVIGNAKYPDNDVAMNDATNDAQDIADELRRDGFEVDRGMNLTGDGMRQALARFYAKIQPGSIALLFFDGFGIQSARQTYLLPVDAQIWMEADVIRDGFNIETILGEMNTRGASVKVALIEAARRNPFERRFRRYSAGLAPAVTPNNTLVLYSSALGSVIGSVRADHGLFATELLREIRAPGTSAEQALRNTQAGVISATRGEQVPWLSSSLTTEFSFVEGLPPSPSPRPMPTLNPTPSPTPTSSPTPTPTSTSTPTSSPTPSPTSTPICVPPAAPRSPSADELANDPRIREYTRRIGQDRSDRVAYYKRGQLYAIKRAYAPAVQDFDQAIRLNVQDAEAYNNRCWTRAATGDLLNALRDCDRALQLKPDNADALDSRGLVNLKLGRYPEAISDYSASLEKNSHSVSSMFGRGLALKGAGRNGTADLDQARSMDHTIASEFAGYGVNECKP
;
A
#
# COMPACT_ATOMS: atom_id res chain seq x y z
N MET A 1 59.47 5.41 51.84
CA MET A 1 58.34 6.24 51.42
C MET A 1 58.18 6.37 49.87
N ARG A 2 59.27 6.40 49.10
CA ARG A 2 59.19 6.47 47.59
C ARG A 2 58.82 5.16 46.87
N LEU A 3 59.11 3.99 47.45
CA LEU A 3 58.81 2.68 46.88
C LEU A 3 57.32 2.29 47.03
N PHE A 4 56.65 2.73 48.06
CA PHE A 4 55.21 2.50 48.28
C PHE A 4 54.30 3.33 47.36
N LEU A 5 54.76 4.51 46.94
CA LEU A 5 53.99 5.40 46.04
C LEU A 5 54.00 4.87 44.58
N VAL A 6 55.06 4.19 44.14
CA VAL A 6 55.16 3.60 42.80
C VAL A 6 54.28 2.36 42.67
N LEU A 7 54.16 1.55 43.73
CA LEU A 7 53.25 0.37 43.76
C LEU A 7 51.79 0.75 43.81
N LEU A 8 51.44 1.89 44.40
CA LEU A 8 50.03 2.39 44.44
C LEU A 8 49.61 2.99 43.08
N LEU A 9 50.52 3.62 42.31
CA LEU A 9 50.24 4.14 40.99
C LEU A 9 50.14 3.03 39.92
N THR A 10 50.83 1.93 40.06
CA THR A 10 50.73 0.79 39.13
C THR A 10 49.45 -0.03 39.41
N ALA A 11 48.94 -0.08 40.61
CA ALA A 11 47.65 -0.71 40.91
C ALA A 11 46.44 0.10 40.42
N LEU A 12 46.55 1.42 40.26
CA LEU A 12 45.50 2.26 39.71
C LEU A 12 45.37 2.23 38.21
N PHE A 13 46.42 1.77 37.47
CA PHE A 13 46.37 1.64 36.02
C PHE A 13 45.87 0.27 35.51
N ALA A 14 45.72 -0.72 36.39
CA ALA A 14 45.23 -2.06 36.03
C ALA A 14 43.70 -2.21 36.13
N ALA A 15 42.96 -1.13 36.50
CA ALA A 15 41.49 -1.16 36.66
C ALA A 15 40.72 -0.51 35.50
N PHE A 16 41.37 -0.21 34.36
CA PHE A 16 40.65 -0.03 33.11
C PHE A 16 40.27 -1.42 32.60
N SER A 17 39.32 -2.06 33.27
CA SER A 17 38.56 -3.14 32.68
C SER A 17 37.93 -2.59 31.41
N SER A 18 38.37 -3.09 30.26
CA SER A 18 37.64 -2.91 29.02
C SER A 18 36.20 -3.37 29.31
N VAL A 19 35.29 -2.42 29.43
CA VAL A 19 33.87 -2.70 29.41
C VAL A 19 33.66 -3.27 27.99
N ALA A 20 33.67 -4.60 27.89
CA ALA A 20 33.19 -5.25 26.69
C ALA A 20 31.73 -4.80 26.56
N THR A 21 31.47 -3.88 25.65
CA THR A 21 30.11 -3.50 25.30
C THR A 21 29.45 -4.79 24.80
N ALA A 22 28.54 -5.36 25.60
CA ALA A 22 27.73 -6.48 25.17
C ALA A 22 27.05 -6.10 23.85
N ALA A 23 26.98 -7.05 22.91
CA ALA A 23 26.26 -6.83 21.68
C ALA A 23 24.83 -6.34 22.00
N PRO A 24 24.28 -5.40 21.23
CA PRO A 24 22.96 -4.85 21.50
C PRO A 24 21.90 -5.96 21.46
N ALA A 25 21.00 -5.97 22.44
CA ALA A 25 19.89 -6.90 22.45
C ALA A 25 19.00 -6.65 21.23
N LYS A 26 18.55 -7.72 20.57
CA LYS A 26 17.77 -7.69 19.33
C LYS A 26 16.36 -8.21 19.60
N PHE A 27 15.34 -7.38 19.40
CA PHE A 27 13.92 -7.74 19.56
C PHE A 27 13.17 -7.57 18.25
N ALA A 28 12.32 -8.53 17.92
CA ALA A 28 11.49 -8.45 16.73
C ALA A 28 10.03 -8.80 17.03
N LEU A 29 9.11 -8.07 16.38
CA LEU A 29 7.71 -8.43 16.25
C LEU A 29 7.43 -8.76 14.79
N VAL A 30 6.97 -9.99 14.52
CA VAL A 30 6.65 -10.49 13.18
C VAL A 30 5.17 -10.80 13.11
N ILE A 31 4.44 -10.13 12.21
CA ILE A 31 2.99 -10.28 12.04
C ILE A 31 2.69 -10.70 10.60
N GLY A 32 1.92 -11.79 10.44
CA GLY A 32 1.35 -12.26 9.17
C GLY A 32 -0.17 -12.32 9.24
N ASN A 33 -0.85 -11.44 8.52
CA ASN A 33 -2.30 -11.31 8.50
C ASN A 33 -2.86 -11.71 7.12
N ALA A 34 -3.47 -12.87 7.01
CA ALA A 34 -4.00 -13.46 5.78
C ALA A 34 -5.53 -13.52 5.72
N LYS A 35 -6.19 -13.66 6.89
CA LYS A 35 -7.63 -14.00 6.98
C LYS A 35 -8.52 -12.76 7.11
N TYR A 36 -8.50 -11.91 6.10
CA TYR A 36 -9.41 -10.77 6.05
C TYR A 36 -10.78 -11.19 5.49
N PRO A 37 -11.90 -10.84 6.16
CA PRO A 37 -13.25 -11.29 5.77
C PRO A 37 -13.70 -10.83 4.38
N ASP A 38 -13.11 -9.75 3.88
CA ASP A 38 -13.49 -9.10 2.63
C ASP A 38 -12.51 -9.39 1.48
N ASN A 39 -11.56 -10.29 1.70
CA ASN A 39 -10.61 -10.67 0.67
C ASN A 39 -11.16 -11.84 -0.16
N ASP A 40 -11.39 -11.60 -1.45
CA ASP A 40 -11.84 -12.62 -2.41
C ASP A 40 -10.73 -13.66 -2.72
N VAL A 41 -9.47 -13.36 -2.35
CA VAL A 41 -8.30 -14.21 -2.58
C VAL A 41 -7.57 -14.47 -1.27
N ALA A 42 -7.38 -15.74 -0.91
CA ALA A 42 -6.59 -16.10 0.27
C ALA A 42 -5.14 -15.60 0.13
N MET A 43 -4.64 -14.95 1.17
CA MET A 43 -3.26 -14.45 1.27
C MET A 43 -2.40 -15.43 2.08
N ASN A 44 -2.32 -16.69 1.64
CA ASN A 44 -1.58 -17.73 2.38
C ASN A 44 -0.08 -17.41 2.50
N ASP A 45 0.46 -16.69 1.52
CA ASP A 45 1.81 -16.16 1.51
C ASP A 45 2.12 -15.33 2.77
N ALA A 46 1.23 -14.44 3.20
CA ALA A 46 1.47 -13.56 4.34
C ALA A 46 1.78 -14.31 5.66
N THR A 47 1.13 -15.44 5.90
CA THR A 47 1.41 -16.24 7.10
C THR A 47 2.66 -17.12 6.95
N ASN A 48 2.93 -17.64 5.75
CA ASN A 48 4.12 -18.43 5.47
C ASN A 48 5.39 -17.55 5.53
N ASP A 49 5.33 -16.39 4.91
CA ASP A 49 6.43 -15.41 4.91
C ASP A 49 6.76 -14.93 6.32
N ALA A 50 5.73 -14.58 7.11
CA ALA A 50 5.92 -14.22 8.51
C ALA A 50 6.51 -15.36 9.35
N GLN A 51 6.16 -16.63 9.04
CA GLN A 51 6.77 -17.79 9.70
C GLN A 51 8.27 -17.86 9.40
N ASP A 52 8.63 -17.82 8.11
CA ASP A 52 10.01 -17.99 7.66
C ASP A 52 10.92 -16.82 8.11
N ILE A 53 10.40 -15.60 8.05
CA ILE A 53 11.09 -14.41 8.57
C ILE A 53 11.32 -14.52 10.09
N ALA A 54 10.29 -14.96 10.85
CA ALA A 54 10.44 -15.14 12.29
C ALA A 54 11.51 -16.19 12.65
N ASP A 55 11.55 -17.28 11.89
CA ASP A 55 12.52 -18.37 12.13
C ASP A 55 13.94 -17.93 11.75
N GLU A 56 14.09 -17.12 10.69
CA GLU A 56 15.39 -16.57 10.31
C GLU A 56 15.88 -15.56 11.36
N LEU A 57 15.06 -14.59 11.74
CA LEU A 57 15.44 -13.59 12.74
C LEU A 57 15.84 -14.24 14.08
N ARG A 58 15.24 -15.37 14.46
CA ARG A 58 15.69 -16.14 15.65
C ARG A 58 17.09 -16.69 15.46
N ARG A 59 17.43 -17.21 14.27
CA ARG A 59 18.80 -17.68 13.93
C ARG A 59 19.80 -16.53 14.00
N ASP A 60 19.37 -15.32 13.63
CA ASP A 60 20.17 -14.09 13.65
C ASP A 60 20.28 -13.46 15.06
N GLY A 61 19.76 -14.15 16.08
CA GLY A 61 19.87 -13.74 17.49
C GLY A 61 18.83 -12.73 17.95
N PHE A 62 17.72 -12.57 17.21
CA PHE A 62 16.57 -11.79 17.69
C PHE A 62 15.71 -12.63 18.66
N GLU A 63 15.25 -11.98 19.73
CA GLU A 63 14.09 -12.46 20.48
C GLU A 63 12.83 -12.07 19.71
N VAL A 64 12.11 -13.07 19.16
CA VAL A 64 11.01 -12.85 18.22
C VAL A 64 9.66 -13.17 18.84
N ASP A 65 8.80 -12.15 18.95
CA ASP A 65 7.36 -12.34 19.10
C ASP A 65 6.70 -12.51 17.73
N ARG A 66 5.84 -13.51 17.61
CA ARG A 66 5.13 -13.78 16.36
C ARG A 66 3.61 -13.70 16.56
N GLY A 67 2.92 -13.09 15.60
CA GLY A 67 1.47 -13.02 15.54
C GLY A 67 0.93 -13.39 14.18
N MET A 68 -0.08 -14.28 14.13
CA MET A 68 -0.73 -14.72 12.91
C MET A 68 -2.21 -14.39 12.95
N ASN A 69 -2.72 -13.75 11.90
CA ASN A 69 -4.13 -13.38 11.77
C ASN A 69 -4.66 -12.63 13.00
N LEU A 70 -3.94 -11.61 13.41
CA LEU A 70 -4.27 -10.85 14.61
C LEU A 70 -5.46 -9.92 14.38
N THR A 71 -6.43 -10.00 15.31
CA THR A 71 -7.46 -8.97 15.48
C THR A 71 -6.88 -7.67 16.03
N GLY A 72 -7.66 -6.60 16.05
CA GLY A 72 -7.22 -5.32 16.64
C GLY A 72 -6.76 -5.45 18.09
N ASP A 73 -7.48 -6.24 18.91
CA ASP A 73 -7.05 -6.55 20.27
C ASP A 73 -5.76 -7.38 20.29
N GLY A 74 -5.66 -8.36 19.41
CA GLY A 74 -4.46 -9.19 19.25
C GLY A 74 -3.23 -8.35 18.87
N MET A 75 -3.36 -7.42 17.93
CA MET A 75 -2.27 -6.50 17.53
C MET A 75 -1.87 -5.57 18.68
N ARG A 76 -2.83 -4.99 19.42
CA ARG A 76 -2.55 -4.17 20.59
C ARG A 76 -1.74 -4.93 21.65
N GLN A 77 -2.15 -6.16 21.94
CA GLN A 77 -1.44 -7.01 22.92
C GLN A 77 -0.05 -7.42 22.42
N ALA A 78 0.09 -7.75 21.14
CA ALA A 78 1.40 -8.11 20.56
C ALA A 78 2.37 -6.92 20.60
N LEU A 79 1.92 -5.72 20.21
CA LEU A 79 2.70 -4.50 20.30
C LEU A 79 3.06 -4.17 21.75
N ALA A 80 2.12 -4.29 22.70
CA ALA A 80 2.39 -4.03 24.13
C ALA A 80 3.47 -4.97 24.68
N ARG A 81 3.41 -6.28 24.36
CA ARG A 81 4.46 -7.23 24.76
C ARG A 81 5.82 -6.90 24.14
N PHE A 82 5.82 -6.59 22.84
CA PHE A 82 7.03 -6.20 22.13
C PHE A 82 7.67 -4.94 22.73
N TYR A 83 6.90 -3.90 22.96
CA TYR A 83 7.39 -2.68 23.58
C TYR A 83 7.95 -2.88 24.99
N ALA A 84 7.37 -3.81 25.77
CA ALA A 84 7.85 -4.11 27.12
C ALA A 84 9.24 -4.76 27.14
N LYS A 85 9.68 -5.37 26.04
CA LYS A 85 11.00 -6.01 25.90
C LYS A 85 12.09 -5.02 25.48
N ILE A 86 11.72 -3.95 24.78
CA ILE A 86 12.68 -2.97 24.26
C ILE A 86 13.42 -2.29 25.42
N GLN A 87 14.74 -2.30 25.33
CA GLN A 87 15.65 -1.72 26.31
C GLN A 87 16.50 -0.63 25.65
N PRO A 88 17.03 0.33 26.44
CA PRO A 88 17.97 1.32 25.92
C PRO A 88 19.16 0.66 25.22
N GLY A 89 19.44 1.12 24.00
CA GLY A 89 20.54 0.59 23.17
C GLY A 89 20.19 -0.64 22.34
N SER A 90 18.99 -1.23 22.48
CA SER A 90 18.56 -2.39 21.71
C SER A 90 18.27 -2.07 20.24
N ILE A 91 18.22 -3.13 19.41
CA ILE A 91 17.70 -3.09 18.05
C ILE A 91 16.26 -3.62 18.09
N ALA A 92 15.30 -2.84 17.57
CA ALA A 92 13.89 -3.21 17.51
C ALA A 92 13.42 -3.32 16.07
N LEU A 93 12.83 -4.47 15.68
CA LEU A 93 12.39 -4.75 14.32
C LEU A 93 10.89 -5.10 14.31
N LEU A 94 10.14 -4.47 13.38
CA LEU A 94 8.79 -4.87 13.00
C LEU A 94 8.82 -5.44 11.59
N PHE A 95 8.33 -6.67 11.41
CA PHE A 95 7.90 -7.19 10.11
C PHE A 95 6.38 -7.30 10.10
N PHE A 96 5.76 -6.82 9.05
CA PHE A 96 4.33 -6.92 8.84
C PHE A 96 4.02 -7.32 7.41
N ASP A 97 3.29 -8.40 7.25
CA ASP A 97 2.68 -8.80 5.98
C ASP A 97 1.15 -8.89 6.14
N GLY A 98 0.42 -8.17 5.29
CA GLY A 98 -1.04 -8.05 5.37
C GLY A 98 -1.57 -6.91 4.51
N PHE A 99 -2.67 -6.29 4.95
CA PHE A 99 -3.18 -5.08 4.32
C PHE A 99 -2.73 -3.82 5.05
N GLY A 100 -2.28 -2.84 4.26
CA GLY A 100 -2.03 -1.48 4.71
C GLY A 100 -2.89 -0.48 3.95
N ILE A 101 -3.24 0.60 4.61
CA ILE A 101 -4.00 1.71 4.02
C ILE A 101 -3.28 3.01 4.30
N GLN A 102 -3.22 3.86 3.27
CA GLN A 102 -2.82 5.25 3.42
C GLN A 102 -4.04 6.12 3.77
N SER A 103 -3.97 6.91 4.85
CA SER A 103 -4.94 7.93 5.20
C SER A 103 -4.23 9.18 5.71
N ALA A 104 -4.66 10.37 5.30
CA ALA A 104 -4.05 11.65 5.70
C ALA A 104 -2.50 11.67 5.54
N ARG A 105 -1.97 11.05 4.48
CA ARG A 105 -0.53 10.88 4.21
C ARG A 105 0.21 10.02 5.24
N GLN A 106 -0.48 9.19 5.99
CA GLN A 106 0.09 8.26 6.96
C GLN A 106 -0.28 6.83 6.60
N THR A 107 0.61 5.88 6.90
CA THR A 107 0.39 4.45 6.66
C THR A 107 -0.17 3.79 7.91
N TYR A 108 -1.25 3.04 7.75
CA TYR A 108 -1.90 2.26 8.78
C TYR A 108 -1.89 0.78 8.41
N LEU A 109 -1.39 -0.07 9.30
CA LEU A 109 -1.41 -1.51 9.20
C LEU A 109 -2.74 -2.03 9.74
N LEU A 110 -3.39 -2.97 9.03
CA LEU A 110 -4.75 -3.39 9.38
C LEU A 110 -4.76 -4.75 10.08
N PRO A 111 -5.51 -4.89 11.18
CA PRO A 111 -5.84 -6.18 11.77
C PRO A 111 -6.86 -6.93 10.90
N VAL A 112 -6.97 -8.26 11.07
CA VAL A 112 -7.87 -9.08 10.23
C VAL A 112 -9.36 -8.78 10.43
N ASP A 113 -9.74 -8.22 11.56
CA ASP A 113 -11.12 -7.85 11.89
C ASP A 113 -11.46 -6.37 11.62
N ALA A 114 -10.54 -5.61 11.00
CA ALA A 114 -10.77 -4.21 10.67
C ALA A 114 -12.04 -4.03 9.82
N GLN A 115 -12.83 -3.02 10.16
CA GLN A 115 -14.08 -2.68 9.50
C GLN A 115 -13.99 -1.26 8.94
N ILE A 116 -13.33 -1.12 7.78
CA ILE A 116 -13.04 0.17 7.18
C ILE A 116 -14.17 0.59 6.22
N TRP A 117 -14.87 1.67 6.57
CA TRP A 117 -15.96 2.26 5.80
C TRP A 117 -15.75 3.77 5.57
N MET A 118 -14.99 4.42 6.44
CA MET A 118 -14.66 5.85 6.37
C MET A 118 -13.29 6.09 7.00
N GLU A 119 -12.73 7.26 6.78
CA GLU A 119 -11.40 7.63 7.28
C GLU A 119 -11.26 7.48 8.80
N ALA A 120 -12.31 7.83 9.53
CA ALA A 120 -12.32 7.64 10.99
C ALA A 120 -12.17 6.18 11.42
N ASP A 121 -12.63 5.23 10.60
CA ASP A 121 -12.46 3.80 10.88
C ASP A 121 -10.99 3.37 10.71
N VAL A 122 -10.25 3.94 9.74
CA VAL A 122 -8.81 3.67 9.57
C VAL A 122 -8.03 4.12 10.78
N ILE A 123 -8.35 5.32 11.29
CA ILE A 123 -7.67 5.87 12.48
C ILE A 123 -8.04 5.05 13.73
N ARG A 124 -9.27 4.56 13.82
CA ARG A 124 -9.75 3.75 14.96
C ARG A 124 -9.19 2.33 14.95
N ASP A 125 -9.24 1.65 13.81
CA ASP A 125 -8.97 0.21 13.68
C ASP A 125 -7.54 -0.07 13.18
N GLY A 126 -6.92 0.88 12.49
CA GLY A 126 -5.57 0.74 11.92
C GLY A 126 -4.48 1.12 12.92
N PHE A 127 -3.30 0.55 12.70
CA PHE A 127 -2.09 0.80 13.50
C PHE A 127 -1.13 1.67 12.71
N ASN A 128 -0.97 2.91 13.12
CA ASN A 128 -0.10 3.89 12.46
C ASN A 128 1.37 3.53 12.63
N ILE A 129 2.11 3.41 11.50
CA ILE A 129 3.52 2.99 11.52
C ILE A 129 4.43 4.02 12.21
N GLU A 130 4.13 5.31 12.07
CA GLU A 130 4.92 6.37 12.72
C GLU A 130 4.79 6.30 14.23
N THR A 131 3.58 6.00 14.74
CA THR A 131 3.34 5.77 16.16
C THR A 131 4.10 4.56 16.66
N ILE A 132 4.12 3.45 15.89
CA ILE A 132 4.88 2.25 16.29
C ILE A 132 6.37 2.54 16.38
N LEU A 133 6.94 3.20 15.37
CA LEU A 133 8.36 3.59 15.35
C LEU A 133 8.69 4.63 16.45
N GLY A 134 7.77 5.55 16.72
CA GLY A 134 7.88 6.51 17.82
C GLY A 134 7.93 5.83 19.18
N GLU A 135 7.10 4.83 19.43
CA GLU A 135 7.12 4.03 20.67
C GLU A 135 8.41 3.23 20.83
N MET A 136 8.92 2.60 19.75
CA MET A 136 10.23 1.94 19.79
C MET A 136 11.33 2.93 20.19
N ASN A 137 11.30 4.14 19.64
CA ASN A 137 12.26 5.19 19.98
C ASN A 137 12.13 5.65 21.43
N THR A 138 10.92 5.88 21.92
CA THR A 138 10.65 6.31 23.30
C THR A 138 11.12 5.28 24.34
N ARG A 139 11.07 3.98 23.97
CA ARG A 139 11.58 2.86 24.77
C ARG A 139 13.11 2.74 24.75
N GLY A 140 13.78 3.54 23.93
CA GLY A 140 15.24 3.61 23.89
C GLY A 140 15.90 2.67 22.88
N ALA A 141 15.16 2.13 21.89
CA ALA A 141 15.78 1.40 20.81
C ALA A 141 16.80 2.29 20.07
N SER A 142 18.06 1.83 20.00
CA SER A 142 19.12 2.54 19.28
C SER A 142 18.94 2.47 17.79
N VAL A 143 18.43 1.33 17.26
CA VAL A 143 18.07 1.13 15.87
C VAL A 143 16.63 0.64 15.78
N LYS A 144 15.86 1.23 14.86
CA LYS A 144 14.47 0.83 14.54
C LYS A 144 14.42 0.36 13.11
N VAL A 145 13.79 -0.81 12.88
CA VAL A 145 13.63 -1.39 11.55
C VAL A 145 12.16 -1.71 11.32
N ALA A 146 11.61 -1.30 10.17
CA ALA A 146 10.29 -1.68 9.72
C ALA A 146 10.35 -2.27 8.31
N LEU A 147 9.92 -3.51 8.18
CA LEU A 147 9.85 -4.27 6.93
C LEU A 147 8.38 -4.55 6.65
N ILE A 148 7.82 -3.92 5.63
CA ILE A 148 6.36 -3.85 5.44
C ILE A 148 5.97 -4.37 4.06
N GLU A 149 5.29 -5.48 4.03
CA GLU A 149 4.62 -6.05 2.86
C GLU A 149 3.10 -5.86 2.97
N ALA A 150 2.65 -4.63 2.79
CA ALA A 150 1.25 -4.26 2.99
C ALA A 150 0.67 -3.39 1.85
N ALA A 151 1.43 -3.20 0.77
CA ALA A 151 1.02 -2.42 -0.40
C ALA A 151 0.12 -3.22 -1.36
N ARG A 152 -0.71 -4.10 -0.82
CA ARG A 152 -1.68 -4.90 -1.58
C ARG A 152 -2.91 -4.07 -1.89
N ARG A 153 -3.66 -4.49 -2.91
CA ARG A 153 -4.93 -3.84 -3.24
C ARG A 153 -5.83 -3.82 -2.00
N ASN A 154 -6.30 -2.63 -1.65
CA ASN A 154 -7.17 -2.43 -0.49
C ASN A 154 -8.47 -3.26 -0.65
N PRO A 155 -8.77 -4.25 0.21
CA PRO A 155 -9.99 -5.04 0.12
C PRO A 155 -11.25 -4.21 0.38
N PHE A 156 -11.09 -3.05 1.00
CA PHE A 156 -12.18 -2.11 1.31
C PHE A 156 -12.40 -1.07 0.21
N GLU A 157 -11.65 -1.09 -0.89
CA GLU A 157 -11.71 -0.11 -1.97
C GLU A 157 -13.12 -0.01 -2.60
N ARG A 158 -13.84 -1.12 -2.68
CA ARG A 158 -15.26 -1.13 -3.10
C ARG A 158 -16.19 -0.42 -2.12
N ARG A 159 -15.80 -0.30 -0.84
CA ARG A 159 -16.58 0.31 0.24
C ARG A 159 -16.15 1.71 0.54
N PHE A 160 -14.89 2.01 0.28
CA PHE A 160 -14.25 3.24 0.66
C PHE A 160 -13.28 3.69 -0.45
N ARG A 161 -13.83 4.45 -1.41
CA ARG A 161 -13.12 4.90 -2.61
C ARG A 161 -12.10 6.01 -2.37
N ARG A 162 -11.98 6.51 -1.14
CA ARG A 162 -11.19 7.70 -0.79
C ARG A 162 -9.70 7.45 -0.64
N TYR A 163 -9.22 6.21 -0.76
CA TYR A 163 -7.82 5.92 -0.51
C TYR A 163 -7.01 5.93 -1.78
N SER A 164 -5.86 6.61 -1.66
CA SER A 164 -4.76 6.42 -2.62
C SER A 164 -4.30 4.97 -2.56
N ALA A 165 -4.02 4.41 -3.73
CA ALA A 165 -3.37 3.12 -3.83
C ALA A 165 -2.01 3.16 -3.09
N GLY A 166 -1.62 2.04 -2.47
CA GLY A 166 -0.33 1.88 -1.83
C GLY A 166 -0.19 2.56 -0.48
N LEU A 167 1.05 2.80 -0.09
CA LEU A 167 1.43 3.30 1.24
C LEU A 167 2.05 4.70 1.15
N ALA A 168 2.00 5.47 2.24
CA ALA A 168 2.65 6.76 2.39
C ALA A 168 4.06 6.63 2.97
N PRO A 169 4.97 7.58 2.68
CA PRO A 169 6.25 7.64 3.38
C PRO A 169 6.02 7.91 4.87
N ALA A 170 6.74 7.19 5.73
CA ALA A 170 6.68 7.43 7.16
C ALA A 170 7.65 8.55 7.58
N VAL A 171 7.19 9.46 8.44
CA VAL A 171 8.08 10.37 9.19
C VAL A 171 8.69 9.57 10.33
N THR A 172 10.00 9.35 10.30
CA THR A 172 10.68 8.42 11.20
C THR A 172 11.60 9.13 12.18
N PRO A 173 11.75 8.59 13.42
CA PRO A 173 12.83 8.99 14.31
C PRO A 173 14.22 8.75 13.69
N ASN A 174 15.25 9.38 14.24
CA ASN A 174 16.63 9.09 13.84
C ASN A 174 16.99 7.61 14.03
N ASN A 175 17.97 7.10 13.31
CA ASN A 175 18.39 5.69 13.33
C ASN A 175 17.25 4.72 13.02
N THR A 176 16.50 5.02 11.97
CA THR A 176 15.39 4.18 11.50
C THR A 176 15.64 3.73 10.07
N LEU A 177 15.30 2.47 9.80
CA LEU A 177 15.37 1.84 8.49
C LEU A 177 13.98 1.30 8.14
N VAL A 178 13.39 1.75 7.04
CA VAL A 178 12.07 1.34 6.59
C VAL A 178 12.16 0.82 5.16
N LEU A 179 11.69 -0.40 4.93
CA LEU A 179 11.53 -0.98 3.60
C LEU A 179 10.08 -1.37 3.37
N TYR A 180 9.44 -0.76 2.39
CA TYR A 180 8.14 -1.17 1.85
C TYR A 180 8.36 -2.07 0.65
N SER A 181 7.54 -3.10 0.51
CA SER A 181 7.65 -4.07 -0.60
C SER A 181 7.33 -3.48 -1.97
N SER A 182 6.75 -2.27 -2.05
CA SER A 182 6.48 -1.56 -3.30
C SER A 182 6.76 -0.06 -3.20
N ALA A 183 6.77 0.62 -4.35
CA ALA A 183 6.87 2.07 -4.42
C ALA A 183 5.68 2.74 -3.71
N LEU A 184 5.93 3.94 -3.19
CA LEU A 184 4.89 4.74 -2.55
C LEU A 184 3.75 5.02 -3.53
N GLY A 185 2.52 4.86 -3.04
CA GLY A 185 1.34 5.03 -3.88
C GLY A 185 1.09 3.90 -4.89
N SER A 186 1.88 2.83 -4.89
CA SER A 186 1.71 1.67 -5.76
C SER A 186 1.11 0.48 -5.00
N VAL A 187 0.42 -0.41 -5.69
CA VAL A 187 -0.09 -1.68 -5.16
C VAL A 187 0.57 -2.85 -5.84
N ILE A 188 0.77 -3.92 -5.09
CA ILE A 188 1.27 -5.19 -5.60
C ILE A 188 0.08 -6.02 -6.09
N GLY A 189 0.19 -6.63 -7.27
CA GLY A 189 -0.76 -7.60 -7.77
C GLY A 189 -0.76 -8.86 -6.91
N SER A 190 -1.93 -9.51 -6.76
CA SER A 190 -2.02 -10.79 -6.06
C SER A 190 -1.35 -11.88 -6.91
N VAL A 191 -0.21 -12.37 -6.49
CA VAL A 191 0.41 -13.57 -7.04
C VAL A 191 -0.06 -14.76 -6.19
N ARG A 192 -0.62 -15.79 -6.82
CA ARG A 192 -0.94 -17.06 -6.15
C ARG A 192 0.36 -17.86 -6.00
N ALA A 193 1.09 -17.62 -4.94
CA ALA A 193 2.30 -18.36 -4.58
C ALA A 193 2.24 -18.69 -3.09
N ASP A 194 2.99 -19.71 -2.69
CA ASP A 194 3.10 -20.10 -1.28
C ASP A 194 3.92 -19.08 -0.49
N HIS A 195 4.77 -18.30 -1.17
CA HIS A 195 5.61 -17.23 -0.62
C HIS A 195 5.59 -16.00 -1.51
N GLY A 196 5.64 -14.81 -0.88
CA GLY A 196 5.82 -13.53 -1.55
C GLY A 196 7.25 -13.38 -2.10
N LEU A 197 7.37 -12.74 -3.27
CA LEU A 197 8.68 -12.47 -3.85
C LEU A 197 9.54 -11.56 -2.95
N PHE A 198 8.92 -10.58 -2.32
CA PHE A 198 9.60 -9.67 -1.41
C PHE A 198 10.20 -10.42 -0.22
N ALA A 199 9.44 -11.28 0.44
CA ALA A 199 9.93 -12.08 1.57
C ALA A 199 11.02 -13.06 1.11
N THR A 200 10.89 -13.68 -0.07
CA THR A 200 11.91 -14.57 -0.64
C THR A 200 13.25 -13.85 -0.84
N GLU A 201 13.23 -12.66 -1.46
CA GLU A 201 14.43 -11.86 -1.68
C GLU A 201 15.02 -11.33 -0.35
N LEU A 202 14.15 -10.91 0.58
CA LEU A 202 14.56 -10.45 1.92
C LEU A 202 15.27 -11.57 2.69
N LEU A 203 14.70 -12.78 2.73
CA LEU A 203 15.30 -13.94 3.40
C LEU A 203 16.67 -14.28 2.84
N ARG A 204 16.88 -14.14 1.54
CA ARG A 204 18.19 -14.37 0.92
C ARG A 204 19.24 -13.40 1.45
N GLU A 205 18.87 -12.12 1.57
CA GLU A 205 19.82 -11.05 1.89
C GLU A 205 20.11 -10.92 3.39
N ILE A 206 19.11 -11.14 4.27
CA ILE A 206 19.35 -11.10 5.72
C ILE A 206 20.23 -12.26 6.22
N ARG A 207 20.31 -13.36 5.46
CA ARG A 207 21.21 -14.50 5.71
C ARG A 207 22.67 -14.24 5.36
N ALA A 208 22.97 -13.15 4.65
CA ALA A 208 24.31 -12.87 4.16
C ALA A 208 25.24 -12.39 5.29
N PRO A 209 26.28 -13.16 5.70
CA PRO A 209 27.15 -12.78 6.80
C PRO A 209 27.94 -11.51 6.49
N GLY A 210 28.09 -10.63 7.49
CA GLY A 210 28.93 -9.43 7.38
C GLY A 210 28.39 -8.34 6.45
N THR A 211 27.17 -8.50 5.93
CA THR A 211 26.49 -7.46 5.15
C THR A 211 25.76 -6.52 6.12
N SER A 212 25.95 -5.20 5.97
CA SER A 212 25.19 -4.26 6.80
C SER A 212 23.70 -4.37 6.50
N ALA A 213 22.86 -4.13 7.50
CA ALA A 213 21.42 -4.23 7.33
C ALA A 213 20.89 -3.32 6.22
N GLU A 214 21.43 -2.10 6.10
CA GLU A 214 21.05 -1.20 5.00
C GLU A 214 21.42 -1.78 3.63
N GLN A 215 22.62 -2.38 3.51
CA GLN A 215 23.03 -3.01 2.24
C GLN A 215 22.18 -4.25 1.92
N ALA A 216 21.85 -5.08 2.93
CA ALA A 216 20.95 -6.22 2.75
C ALA A 216 19.59 -5.79 2.22
N LEU A 217 19.01 -4.69 2.77
CA LEU A 217 17.73 -4.17 2.26
C LEU A 217 17.83 -3.50 0.88
N ARG A 218 18.97 -2.88 0.54
CA ARG A 218 19.22 -2.40 -0.85
C ARG A 218 19.33 -3.56 -1.83
N ASN A 219 19.96 -4.64 -1.43
CA ASN A 219 20.07 -5.85 -2.26
C ASN A 219 18.70 -6.50 -2.44
N THR A 220 17.87 -6.59 -1.37
CA THR A 220 16.48 -7.02 -1.45
C THR A 220 15.68 -6.19 -2.46
N GLN A 221 15.80 -4.87 -2.39
CA GLN A 221 15.16 -3.95 -3.35
C GLN A 221 15.61 -4.28 -4.80
N ALA A 222 16.90 -4.42 -5.04
CA ALA A 222 17.45 -4.73 -6.36
C ALA A 222 16.98 -6.11 -6.87
N GLY A 223 16.93 -7.12 -5.99
CA GLY A 223 16.44 -8.46 -6.29
C GLY A 223 14.99 -8.45 -6.74
N VAL A 224 14.10 -7.79 -6.00
CA VAL A 224 12.67 -7.66 -6.34
C VAL A 224 12.48 -6.93 -7.66
N ILE A 225 13.17 -5.80 -7.89
CA ILE A 225 13.11 -5.06 -9.16
C ILE A 225 13.53 -5.94 -10.34
N SER A 226 14.62 -6.68 -10.18
CA SER A 226 15.16 -7.57 -11.22
C SER A 226 14.19 -8.72 -11.52
N ALA A 227 13.67 -9.40 -10.50
CA ALA A 227 12.78 -10.54 -10.65
C ALA A 227 11.42 -10.16 -11.27
N THR A 228 10.93 -8.95 -10.97
CA THR A 228 9.67 -8.42 -11.53
C THR A 228 9.85 -7.61 -12.82
N ARG A 229 11.07 -7.50 -13.34
CA ARG A 229 11.38 -6.64 -14.50
C ARG A 229 10.94 -5.18 -14.32
N GLY A 230 10.96 -4.70 -13.07
CA GLY A 230 10.58 -3.34 -12.71
C GLY A 230 9.09 -3.13 -12.43
N GLU A 231 8.25 -4.18 -12.47
CA GLU A 231 6.82 -4.06 -12.13
C GLU A 231 6.62 -3.79 -10.62
N GLN A 232 7.50 -4.34 -9.78
CA GLN A 232 7.50 -4.09 -8.34
C GLN A 232 8.81 -3.40 -7.96
N VAL A 233 8.71 -2.19 -7.41
CA VAL A 233 9.85 -1.37 -7.00
C VAL A 233 9.73 -1.09 -5.51
N PRO A 234 10.39 -1.85 -4.62
CA PRO A 234 10.38 -1.57 -3.20
C PRO A 234 10.92 -0.18 -2.88
N TRP A 235 10.38 0.45 -1.82
CA TRP A 235 10.82 1.77 -1.38
C TRP A 235 11.58 1.67 -0.06
N LEU A 236 12.83 2.15 -0.06
CA LEU A 236 13.72 2.13 1.09
C LEU A 236 13.96 3.55 1.60
N SER A 237 13.80 3.75 2.91
CA SER A 237 14.21 4.96 3.63
C SER A 237 15.15 4.58 4.76
N SER A 238 16.27 5.29 4.86
CA SER A 238 17.27 5.10 5.90
C SER A 238 17.68 6.43 6.52
N SER A 239 17.69 6.46 7.84
CA SER A 239 18.31 7.51 8.67
C SER A 239 19.34 6.91 9.63
N LEU A 240 19.88 5.73 9.29
CA LEU A 240 20.87 5.05 10.12
C LEU A 240 22.16 5.87 10.24
N THR A 241 22.62 6.02 11.47
CA THR A 241 23.97 6.52 11.81
C THR A 241 24.79 5.44 12.52
N THR A 242 24.12 4.36 12.93
CA THR A 242 24.71 3.19 13.58
C THR A 242 24.58 1.99 12.67
N GLU A 243 25.67 1.41 12.22
CA GLU A 243 25.66 0.20 11.42
C GLU A 243 25.36 -1.03 12.29
N PHE A 244 24.54 -1.92 11.76
CA PHE A 244 24.39 -3.27 12.29
C PHE A 244 24.22 -4.26 11.14
N SER A 245 24.47 -5.54 11.41
CA SER A 245 24.25 -6.65 10.47
C SER A 245 23.24 -7.61 11.09
N PHE A 246 22.40 -8.24 10.26
CA PHE A 246 21.49 -9.30 10.71
C PHE A 246 22.34 -10.47 11.22
N VAL A 247 23.25 -10.96 10.39
CA VAL A 247 24.24 -11.98 10.73
C VAL A 247 25.61 -11.34 10.90
N GLU A 248 26.23 -11.52 12.05
CA GLU A 248 27.60 -11.03 12.28
C GLU A 248 28.57 -11.79 11.35
N GLY A 249 29.34 -11.03 10.57
CA GLY A 249 30.43 -11.61 9.78
C GLY A 249 31.65 -11.93 10.65
N LEU A 250 32.50 -12.82 10.17
CA LEU A 250 33.86 -12.93 10.71
C LEU A 250 34.52 -11.53 10.60
N PRO A 251 35.26 -11.10 11.64
CA PRO A 251 35.95 -9.81 11.58
C PRO A 251 36.74 -9.73 10.27
N PRO A 252 36.75 -8.60 9.57
CA PRO A 252 37.48 -8.47 8.31
C PRO A 252 38.92 -8.87 8.53
N SER A 253 39.39 -9.85 7.76
CA SER A 253 40.80 -10.19 7.72
C SER A 253 41.57 -8.91 7.45
N PRO A 254 42.66 -8.59 8.20
CA PRO A 254 43.34 -7.32 8.05
C PRO A 254 43.71 -7.14 6.56
N SER A 255 43.19 -6.10 5.96
CA SER A 255 43.50 -5.73 4.57
C SER A 255 45.03 -5.75 4.36
N PRO A 256 45.53 -6.40 3.32
CA PRO A 256 46.94 -6.35 3.01
C PRO A 256 47.35 -4.90 2.83
N ARG A 257 48.39 -4.50 3.59
CA ARG A 257 49.00 -3.16 3.56
C ARG A 257 49.25 -2.78 2.09
N PRO A 258 48.83 -1.60 1.62
CA PRO A 258 49.09 -1.22 0.23
C PRO A 258 50.59 -1.22 -0.08
N MET A 259 50.98 -2.01 -1.03
CA MET A 259 52.32 -1.94 -1.59
C MET A 259 52.49 -0.58 -2.29
N PRO A 260 53.72 0.01 -2.25
CA PRO A 260 53.96 1.28 -2.91
C PRO A 260 53.68 1.15 -4.41
N THR A 261 52.82 1.99 -4.92
CA THR A 261 52.46 2.09 -6.34
C THR A 261 53.66 2.62 -7.10
N LEU A 262 54.21 1.82 -8.00
CA LEU A 262 55.13 2.29 -9.04
C LEU A 262 54.37 3.22 -10.00
N ASN A 263 54.95 4.38 -10.29
CA ASN A 263 54.40 5.38 -11.18
C ASN A 263 54.05 4.80 -12.56
N PRO A 264 52.89 5.08 -13.13
CA PRO A 264 52.57 4.64 -14.48
C PRO A 264 53.32 5.46 -15.51
N THR A 265 53.95 4.76 -16.44
CA THR A 265 54.53 5.28 -17.69
C THR A 265 53.40 5.91 -18.54
N PRO A 266 53.64 7.04 -19.22
CA PRO A 266 52.61 7.69 -20.01
C PRO A 266 52.21 6.86 -21.23
N SER A 267 50.89 6.66 -21.39
CA SER A 267 50.27 5.96 -22.53
C SER A 267 50.28 6.85 -23.79
N PRO A 268 50.45 6.29 -24.98
CA PRO A 268 50.52 7.07 -26.23
C PRO A 268 49.16 7.60 -26.64
N THR A 269 49.16 8.79 -27.24
CA THR A 269 48.05 9.55 -27.81
C THR A 269 47.25 8.73 -28.85
N PRO A 270 45.93 8.71 -28.85
CA PRO A 270 45.16 8.02 -29.90
C PRO A 270 45.19 8.80 -31.21
N THR A 271 45.55 8.09 -32.27
CA THR A 271 45.50 8.53 -33.67
C THR A 271 44.08 8.56 -34.17
N SER A 272 43.73 9.64 -34.83
CA SER A 272 42.40 9.91 -35.43
C SER A 272 41.99 8.86 -36.48
N SER A 273 40.78 8.32 -36.32
CA SER A 273 40.11 7.41 -37.28
C SER A 273 39.43 8.20 -38.40
N PRO A 274 39.37 7.69 -39.62
CA PRO A 274 38.88 8.44 -40.78
C PRO A 274 37.35 8.41 -40.84
N THR A 275 36.78 9.51 -41.35
CA THR A 275 35.38 9.78 -41.66
C THR A 275 34.83 8.77 -42.71
N PRO A 276 33.63 8.16 -42.53
CA PRO A 276 33.03 7.35 -43.57
C PRO A 276 32.34 8.23 -44.62
N THR A 277 32.58 7.86 -45.88
CA THR A 277 31.95 8.40 -47.11
C THR A 277 30.50 7.97 -47.19
N PRO A 278 29.54 8.80 -47.70
CA PRO A 278 28.17 8.44 -47.84
C PRO A 278 27.96 7.53 -49.07
N THR A 279 27.37 6.37 -48.87
CA THR A 279 26.95 5.43 -49.91
C THR A 279 25.49 5.66 -50.32
N SER A 280 25.27 5.59 -51.60
CA SER A 280 24.12 5.94 -52.39
C SER A 280 22.79 5.35 -51.98
N THR A 281 21.79 6.17 -52.18
CA THR A 281 20.33 5.96 -52.23
C THR A 281 19.93 4.70 -53.02
N SER A 282 19.13 3.80 -52.40
CA SER A 282 18.35 2.78 -53.06
C SER A 282 16.86 3.14 -53.04
N THR A 283 16.23 3.03 -54.19
CA THR A 283 14.83 3.30 -54.57
C THR A 283 13.82 2.55 -53.66
N PRO A 284 12.67 3.15 -53.29
CA PRO A 284 11.68 2.46 -52.49
C PRO A 284 10.88 1.47 -53.32
N THR A 285 10.88 0.23 -52.87
CA THR A 285 9.97 -0.82 -53.35
C THR A 285 8.58 -0.60 -52.77
N SER A 286 7.54 -0.62 -53.63
CA SER A 286 6.14 -0.44 -53.27
C SER A 286 5.69 -1.42 -52.19
N SER A 287 5.23 -0.89 -51.07
CA SER A 287 4.52 -1.65 -50.01
C SER A 287 3.17 -2.16 -50.50
N PRO A 288 2.74 -3.36 -50.07
CA PRO A 288 1.40 -3.85 -50.37
C PRO A 288 0.34 -3.04 -49.59
N THR A 289 -0.76 -2.75 -50.28
CA THR A 289 -1.96 -2.11 -49.73
C THR A 289 -2.46 -2.88 -48.51
N PRO A 290 -2.70 -2.21 -47.34
CA PRO A 290 -3.24 -2.89 -46.19
C PRO A 290 -4.65 -3.39 -46.45
N SER A 291 -4.89 -4.69 -46.23
CA SER A 291 -6.20 -5.29 -46.15
C SER A 291 -7.08 -4.54 -45.15
N PRO A 292 -8.40 -4.42 -45.33
CA PRO A 292 -9.24 -3.72 -44.37
C PRO A 292 -9.17 -4.41 -43.01
N THR A 293 -8.58 -3.70 -42.05
CA THR A 293 -8.54 -4.11 -40.64
C THR A 293 -9.98 -4.18 -40.16
N SER A 294 -10.45 -5.38 -39.85
CA SER A 294 -11.73 -5.57 -39.17
C SER A 294 -11.74 -4.73 -37.89
N THR A 295 -12.63 -3.77 -37.84
CA THR A 295 -12.88 -2.97 -36.59
C THR A 295 -13.13 -3.94 -35.44
N PRO A 296 -12.42 -3.87 -34.34
CA PRO A 296 -12.64 -4.76 -33.19
C PRO A 296 -14.09 -4.61 -32.75
N ILE A 297 -14.86 -5.71 -32.78
CA ILE A 297 -16.20 -5.73 -32.17
C ILE A 297 -16.00 -5.54 -30.68
N CYS A 298 -16.38 -4.35 -30.19
CA CYS A 298 -16.31 -4.03 -28.78
C CYS A 298 -17.41 -4.82 -28.05
N VAL A 299 -17.05 -5.94 -27.45
CA VAL A 299 -17.95 -6.75 -26.62
C VAL A 299 -17.83 -6.24 -25.19
N PRO A 300 -18.91 -5.65 -24.61
CA PRO A 300 -18.87 -5.23 -23.21
C PRO A 300 -18.71 -6.45 -22.31
N PRO A 301 -17.87 -6.37 -21.24
CA PRO A 301 -17.77 -7.44 -20.26
C PRO A 301 -19.15 -7.70 -19.62
N ALA A 302 -19.44 -8.99 -19.32
CA ALA A 302 -20.69 -9.37 -18.68
C ALA A 302 -20.86 -8.66 -17.32
N ALA A 303 -22.03 -8.06 -17.09
CA ALA A 303 -22.33 -7.43 -15.81
C ALA A 303 -22.41 -8.52 -14.72
N PRO A 304 -21.75 -8.32 -13.56
CA PRO A 304 -21.83 -9.27 -12.44
C PRO A 304 -23.26 -9.41 -11.93
N ARG A 305 -23.62 -10.63 -11.53
CA ARG A 305 -24.95 -10.98 -11.01
C ARG A 305 -25.30 -10.22 -9.72
N SER A 306 -26.54 -9.78 -9.57
CA SER A 306 -27.06 -9.30 -8.30
C SER A 306 -27.32 -10.48 -7.34
N PRO A 307 -27.08 -10.34 -6.03
CA PRO A 307 -27.30 -11.39 -5.05
C PRO A 307 -28.79 -11.68 -4.86
N SER A 308 -29.11 -12.92 -4.45
CA SER A 308 -30.46 -13.29 -4.04
C SER A 308 -30.81 -12.68 -2.68
N ALA A 309 -32.12 -12.64 -2.35
CA ALA A 309 -32.59 -12.20 -1.02
C ALA A 309 -31.99 -13.06 0.10
N ASP A 310 -31.86 -14.38 -0.13
CA ASP A 310 -31.29 -15.31 0.84
C ASP A 310 -29.80 -15.09 1.06
N GLU A 311 -29.04 -14.78 -0.01
CA GLU A 311 -27.61 -14.43 0.10
C GLU A 311 -27.42 -13.14 0.92
N LEU A 312 -28.33 -12.16 0.78
CA LEU A 312 -28.30 -10.94 1.58
C LEU A 312 -28.71 -11.21 3.04
N ALA A 313 -29.79 -11.97 3.26
CA ALA A 313 -30.28 -12.29 4.60
C ALA A 313 -29.29 -13.15 5.41
N ASN A 314 -28.47 -13.96 4.73
CA ASN A 314 -27.48 -14.81 5.36
C ASN A 314 -26.11 -14.12 5.59
N ASP A 315 -25.87 -12.91 5.07
CA ASP A 315 -24.66 -12.16 5.39
C ASP A 315 -24.64 -11.77 6.87
N PRO A 316 -23.64 -12.21 7.65
CA PRO A 316 -23.61 -12.00 9.10
C PRO A 316 -23.60 -10.51 9.47
N ARG A 317 -23.01 -9.65 8.63
CA ARG A 317 -22.92 -8.21 8.85
C ARG A 317 -24.28 -7.52 8.59
N ILE A 318 -24.97 -7.92 7.52
CA ILE A 318 -26.32 -7.42 7.24
C ILE A 318 -27.26 -7.81 8.39
N ARG A 319 -27.15 -9.05 8.90
CA ARG A 319 -27.91 -9.50 10.06
C ARG A 319 -27.61 -8.67 11.31
N GLU A 320 -26.35 -8.38 11.57
CA GLU A 320 -25.94 -7.59 12.73
C GLU A 320 -26.53 -6.17 12.68
N TYR A 321 -26.38 -5.46 11.56
CA TYR A 321 -26.99 -4.13 11.43
C TYR A 321 -28.52 -4.17 11.43
N THR A 322 -29.12 -5.23 10.88
CA THR A 322 -30.56 -5.44 10.95
C THR A 322 -31.05 -5.63 12.40
N ARG A 323 -30.30 -6.39 13.20
CA ARG A 323 -30.56 -6.56 14.63
C ARG A 323 -30.45 -5.23 15.39
N ARG A 324 -29.38 -4.45 15.14
CA ARG A 324 -29.18 -3.13 15.74
C ARG A 324 -30.32 -2.18 15.41
N ILE A 325 -30.73 -2.10 14.16
CA ILE A 325 -31.87 -1.28 13.70
C ILE A 325 -33.19 -1.75 14.37
N GLY A 326 -33.32 -3.07 14.59
CA GLY A 326 -34.47 -3.62 15.32
C GLY A 326 -34.51 -3.21 16.80
N GLN A 327 -33.36 -3.03 17.41
CA GLN A 327 -33.19 -2.57 18.79
C GLN A 327 -33.34 -1.05 18.93
N ASP A 328 -32.77 -0.30 17.99
CA ASP A 328 -32.83 1.16 17.95
C ASP A 328 -33.06 1.64 16.51
N ARG A 329 -34.28 2.08 16.23
CA ARG A 329 -34.66 2.65 14.93
C ARG A 329 -34.05 4.01 14.64
N SER A 330 -33.38 4.64 15.59
CA SER A 330 -32.64 5.87 15.43
C SER A 330 -31.12 5.63 15.22
N ASP A 331 -30.68 4.37 15.17
CA ASP A 331 -29.28 4.02 14.90
C ASP A 331 -28.91 4.36 13.43
N ARG A 332 -28.59 5.64 13.21
CA ARG A 332 -28.17 6.18 11.92
C ARG A 332 -26.97 5.39 11.35
N VAL A 333 -26.03 5.03 12.23
CA VAL A 333 -24.80 4.33 11.81
C VAL A 333 -25.13 2.95 11.27
N ALA A 334 -26.07 2.23 11.90
CA ALA A 334 -26.47 0.91 11.43
C ALA A 334 -27.18 0.99 10.07
N TYR A 335 -28.05 1.96 9.83
CA TYR A 335 -28.64 2.18 8.51
C TYR A 335 -27.57 2.51 7.46
N TYR A 336 -26.68 3.45 7.76
CA TYR A 336 -25.62 3.84 6.84
C TYR A 336 -24.72 2.64 6.46
N LYS A 337 -24.28 1.87 7.47
CA LYS A 337 -23.41 0.69 7.26
C LYS A 337 -24.13 -0.43 6.51
N ARG A 338 -25.41 -0.70 6.81
CA ARG A 338 -26.17 -1.71 6.08
C ARG A 338 -26.44 -1.28 4.64
N GLY A 339 -26.72 -0.01 4.41
CA GLY A 339 -26.86 0.57 3.09
C GLY A 339 -25.59 0.42 2.24
N GLN A 340 -24.43 0.67 2.84
CA GLN A 340 -23.14 0.42 2.18
C GLN A 340 -22.97 -1.06 1.81
N LEU A 341 -23.28 -2.00 2.71
CA LEU A 341 -23.22 -3.44 2.43
C LEU A 341 -24.12 -3.83 1.26
N TYR A 342 -25.35 -3.34 1.25
CA TYR A 342 -26.27 -3.56 0.13
C TYR A 342 -25.72 -3.01 -1.18
N ALA A 343 -25.18 -1.80 -1.17
CA ALA A 343 -24.61 -1.16 -2.37
C ALA A 343 -23.44 -1.94 -2.96
N ILE A 344 -22.50 -2.40 -2.10
CA ILE A 344 -21.37 -3.25 -2.49
C ILE A 344 -21.83 -4.56 -3.12
N LYS A 345 -22.82 -5.18 -2.51
CA LYS A 345 -23.43 -6.42 -3.02
C LYS A 345 -24.34 -6.18 -4.22
N ARG A 346 -24.39 -4.97 -4.77
CA ARG A 346 -25.27 -4.57 -5.89
C ARG A 346 -26.77 -4.70 -5.60
N ALA A 347 -27.15 -4.81 -4.35
CA ALA A 347 -28.52 -4.74 -3.89
C ALA A 347 -28.92 -3.26 -3.73
N TYR A 348 -29.00 -2.55 -4.84
CA TYR A 348 -29.11 -1.10 -4.85
C TYR A 348 -30.41 -0.56 -4.26
N ALA A 349 -31.53 -1.23 -4.49
CA ALA A 349 -32.82 -0.77 -3.96
C ALA A 349 -32.87 -0.71 -2.41
N PRO A 350 -32.51 -1.78 -1.65
CA PRO A 350 -32.41 -1.68 -0.21
C PRO A 350 -31.28 -0.74 0.25
N ALA A 351 -30.21 -0.57 -0.51
CA ALA A 351 -29.15 0.41 -0.19
C ALA A 351 -29.70 1.84 -0.17
N VAL A 352 -30.44 2.24 -1.21
CA VAL A 352 -31.07 3.57 -1.28
C VAL A 352 -32.02 3.79 -0.10
N GLN A 353 -32.84 2.78 0.27
CA GLN A 353 -33.76 2.88 1.42
C GLN A 353 -33.00 3.12 2.74
N ASP A 354 -31.89 2.45 2.94
CA ASP A 354 -31.09 2.62 4.14
C ASP A 354 -30.38 3.99 4.16
N PHE A 355 -29.85 4.46 3.04
CA PHE A 355 -29.29 5.81 2.94
C PHE A 355 -30.38 6.89 3.13
N ASP A 356 -31.61 6.64 2.65
CA ASP A 356 -32.76 7.53 2.92
C ASP A 356 -33.02 7.66 4.42
N GLN A 357 -32.94 6.56 5.18
CA GLN A 357 -33.10 6.59 6.63
C GLN A 357 -31.91 7.29 7.31
N ALA A 358 -30.69 6.98 6.92
CA ALA A 358 -29.50 7.63 7.46
C ALA A 358 -29.56 9.16 7.27
N ILE A 359 -29.98 9.64 6.09
CA ILE A 359 -30.15 11.06 5.77
C ILE A 359 -31.31 11.67 6.58
N ARG A 360 -32.42 10.97 6.74
CA ARG A 360 -33.53 11.47 7.59
C ARG A 360 -33.10 11.68 9.04
N LEU A 361 -32.24 10.80 9.55
CA LEU A 361 -31.70 10.90 10.91
C LEU A 361 -30.60 11.95 11.03
N ASN A 362 -29.89 12.26 9.93
CA ASN A 362 -28.92 13.36 9.88
C ASN A 362 -28.84 13.99 8.49
N VAL A 363 -29.52 15.11 8.30
CA VAL A 363 -29.59 15.86 7.03
C VAL A 363 -28.28 16.59 6.66
N GLN A 364 -27.28 16.55 7.54
CA GLN A 364 -25.95 17.14 7.30
C GLN A 364 -24.90 16.06 6.98
N ASP A 365 -25.30 14.83 6.70
CA ASP A 365 -24.39 13.72 6.42
C ASP A 365 -23.99 13.72 4.94
N ALA A 366 -22.91 14.42 4.60
CA ALA A 366 -22.39 14.49 3.24
C ALA A 366 -22.04 13.11 2.66
N GLU A 367 -21.58 12.19 3.49
CA GLU A 367 -21.18 10.84 3.06
C GLU A 367 -22.43 10.00 2.71
N ALA A 368 -23.52 10.12 3.46
CA ALA A 368 -24.77 9.44 3.15
C ALA A 368 -25.37 9.92 1.82
N TYR A 369 -25.32 11.24 1.57
CA TYR A 369 -25.73 11.79 0.27
C TYR A 369 -24.84 11.30 -0.86
N ASN A 370 -23.51 11.28 -0.69
CA ASN A 370 -22.58 10.76 -1.69
C ASN A 370 -22.85 9.29 -2.02
N ASN A 371 -22.98 8.43 -1.01
CA ASN A 371 -23.25 7.01 -1.23
C ASN A 371 -24.60 6.78 -1.92
N ARG A 372 -25.63 7.57 -1.59
CA ARG A 372 -26.92 7.50 -2.27
C ARG A 372 -26.83 7.99 -3.70
N CYS A 373 -26.08 9.07 -3.97
CA CYS A 373 -25.78 9.56 -5.31
C CYS A 373 -25.17 8.45 -6.16
N TRP A 374 -24.08 7.86 -5.71
CA TRP A 374 -23.40 6.79 -6.44
C TRP A 374 -24.31 5.58 -6.69
N THR A 375 -25.08 5.17 -5.66
CA THR A 375 -26.00 4.04 -5.78
C THR A 375 -27.09 4.31 -6.81
N ARG A 376 -27.65 5.52 -6.84
CA ARG A 376 -28.62 5.95 -7.84
C ARG A 376 -27.99 6.06 -9.25
N ALA A 377 -26.76 6.56 -9.33
CA ALA A 377 -26.03 6.60 -10.59
C ALA A 377 -25.83 5.19 -11.18
N ALA A 378 -25.48 4.21 -10.34
CA ALA A 378 -25.33 2.82 -10.76
C ALA A 378 -26.64 2.23 -11.34
N THR A 379 -27.79 2.62 -10.81
CA THR A 379 -29.11 2.14 -11.25
C THR A 379 -29.73 2.98 -12.38
N GLY A 380 -29.12 4.10 -12.76
CA GLY A 380 -29.62 4.98 -13.82
C GLY A 380 -30.61 6.06 -13.36
N ASP A 381 -30.88 6.21 -12.07
CA ASP A 381 -31.66 7.34 -11.52
C ASP A 381 -30.80 8.61 -11.45
N LEU A 382 -30.38 9.10 -12.63
CA LEU A 382 -29.32 10.10 -12.77
C LEU A 382 -29.70 11.48 -12.26
N LEU A 383 -30.98 11.89 -12.39
CA LEU A 383 -31.40 13.22 -11.94
C LEU A 383 -31.45 13.32 -10.40
N ASN A 384 -31.92 12.28 -9.73
CA ASN A 384 -31.90 12.24 -8.28
C ASN A 384 -30.46 12.02 -7.75
N ALA A 385 -29.66 11.23 -8.45
CA ALA A 385 -28.24 11.09 -8.17
C ALA A 385 -27.51 12.43 -8.19
N LEU A 386 -27.74 13.25 -9.24
CA LEU A 386 -27.12 14.56 -9.35
C LEU A 386 -27.47 15.47 -8.16
N ARG A 387 -28.75 15.52 -7.76
CA ARG A 387 -29.18 16.30 -6.58
C ARG A 387 -28.49 15.86 -5.30
N ASP A 388 -28.29 14.56 -5.13
CA ASP A 388 -27.60 14.02 -3.96
C ASP A 388 -26.12 14.37 -3.96
N CYS A 389 -25.43 14.24 -5.10
CA CYS A 389 -24.05 14.64 -5.24
C CYS A 389 -23.86 16.15 -5.01
N ASP A 390 -24.74 16.98 -5.58
CA ASP A 390 -24.69 18.43 -5.35
C ASP A 390 -24.91 18.76 -3.86
N ARG A 391 -25.80 18.04 -3.18
CA ARG A 391 -26.00 18.22 -1.73
C ARG A 391 -24.77 17.76 -0.94
N ALA A 392 -24.15 16.64 -1.28
CA ALA A 392 -22.91 16.20 -0.66
C ALA A 392 -21.80 17.24 -0.79
N LEU A 393 -21.63 17.83 -1.99
CA LEU A 393 -20.64 18.87 -2.26
C LEU A 393 -20.99 20.24 -1.63
N GLN A 394 -22.27 20.58 -1.45
CA GLN A 394 -22.65 21.73 -0.65
C GLN A 394 -22.25 21.59 0.81
N LEU A 395 -22.39 20.39 1.38
CA LEU A 395 -22.02 20.09 2.76
C LEU A 395 -20.50 19.95 2.94
N LYS A 396 -19.81 19.43 1.93
CA LYS A 396 -18.35 19.22 1.92
C LYS A 396 -17.78 19.47 0.53
N PRO A 397 -17.42 20.73 0.19
CA PRO A 397 -17.01 21.12 -1.16
C PRO A 397 -15.75 20.41 -1.69
N ASP A 398 -14.88 19.96 -0.81
CA ASP A 398 -13.62 19.28 -1.13
C ASP A 398 -13.73 17.73 -1.07
N ASN A 399 -14.92 17.18 -1.05
CA ASN A 399 -15.15 15.74 -1.02
C ASN A 399 -14.82 15.11 -2.38
N ALA A 400 -13.63 14.50 -2.48
CA ALA A 400 -13.14 13.84 -3.69
C ALA A 400 -14.08 12.75 -4.20
N ASP A 401 -14.72 11.99 -3.29
CA ASP A 401 -15.64 10.91 -3.64
C ASP A 401 -16.96 11.44 -4.20
N ALA A 402 -17.43 12.57 -3.66
CA ALA A 402 -18.62 13.21 -4.19
C ALA A 402 -18.37 13.84 -5.57
N LEU A 403 -17.17 14.36 -5.81
CA LEU A 403 -16.72 14.79 -7.13
C LEU A 403 -16.63 13.61 -8.10
N ASP A 404 -16.03 12.48 -7.71
CA ASP A 404 -15.97 11.25 -8.51
C ASP A 404 -17.38 10.73 -8.84
N SER A 405 -18.26 10.65 -7.85
CA SER A 405 -19.64 10.21 -8.04
C SER A 405 -20.44 11.13 -8.96
N ARG A 406 -20.25 12.47 -8.84
CA ARG A 406 -20.88 13.44 -9.73
C ARG A 406 -20.32 13.36 -11.14
N GLY A 407 -19.01 13.12 -11.25
CA GLY A 407 -18.34 12.83 -12.52
C GLY A 407 -18.97 11.62 -13.24
N LEU A 408 -19.25 10.53 -12.50
CA LEU A 408 -19.96 9.36 -13.06
C LEU A 408 -21.38 9.72 -13.52
N VAL A 409 -22.12 10.50 -12.74
CA VAL A 409 -23.48 10.96 -13.11
C VAL A 409 -23.41 11.79 -14.39
N ASN A 410 -22.49 12.76 -14.46
CA ASN A 410 -22.34 13.64 -15.62
C ASN A 410 -21.89 12.84 -16.86
N LEU A 411 -20.96 11.88 -16.68
CA LEU A 411 -20.54 10.97 -17.77
C LEU A 411 -21.75 10.20 -18.33
N LYS A 412 -22.59 9.61 -17.47
CA LYS A 412 -23.79 8.87 -17.90
C LYS A 412 -24.88 9.76 -18.50
N LEU A 413 -24.90 11.04 -18.15
CA LEU A 413 -25.79 12.04 -18.77
C LEU A 413 -25.25 12.56 -20.12
N GLY A 414 -24.03 12.16 -20.54
CA GLY A 414 -23.36 12.70 -21.73
C GLY A 414 -22.84 14.12 -21.54
N ARG A 415 -22.78 14.64 -20.29
CA ARG A 415 -22.24 15.94 -19.94
C ARG A 415 -20.73 15.84 -19.76
N TYR A 416 -20.04 15.60 -20.88
CA TYR A 416 -18.62 15.30 -20.85
C TYR A 416 -17.74 16.42 -20.29
N PRO A 417 -17.96 17.72 -20.58
CA PRO A 417 -17.15 18.79 -19.99
C PRO A 417 -17.28 18.85 -18.47
N GLU A 418 -18.47 18.68 -17.90
CA GLU A 418 -18.72 18.66 -16.46
C GLU A 418 -18.11 17.42 -15.82
N ALA A 419 -18.22 16.26 -16.47
CA ALA A 419 -17.59 15.03 -16.00
C ALA A 419 -16.07 15.16 -15.95
N ILE A 420 -15.43 15.73 -16.98
CA ILE A 420 -13.99 16.00 -17.00
C ILE A 420 -13.59 16.94 -15.86
N SER A 421 -14.36 17.98 -15.62
CA SER A 421 -14.13 18.95 -14.53
C SER A 421 -14.20 18.25 -13.17
N ASP A 422 -15.27 17.51 -12.91
CA ASP A 422 -15.48 16.79 -11.63
C ASP A 422 -14.40 15.75 -11.37
N TYR A 423 -14.07 14.90 -12.34
CA TYR A 423 -12.99 13.92 -12.21
C TYR A 423 -11.62 14.57 -12.04
N SER A 424 -11.36 15.70 -12.73
CA SER A 424 -10.09 16.42 -12.55
C SER A 424 -9.98 16.99 -11.15
N ALA A 425 -11.04 17.60 -10.63
CA ALA A 425 -11.08 18.09 -9.26
C ALA A 425 -10.94 16.97 -8.22
N SER A 426 -11.53 15.79 -8.48
CA SER A 426 -11.32 14.59 -7.66
C SER A 426 -9.85 14.17 -7.67
N LEU A 427 -9.21 14.13 -8.85
CA LEU A 427 -7.80 13.76 -9.01
C LEU A 427 -6.82 14.78 -8.41
N GLU A 428 -7.17 16.06 -8.33
CA GLU A 428 -6.40 17.05 -7.58
C GLU A 428 -6.36 16.75 -6.09
N LYS A 429 -7.42 16.16 -5.53
CA LYS A 429 -7.50 15.75 -4.13
C LYS A 429 -6.90 14.37 -3.90
N ASN A 430 -7.07 13.46 -4.87
CA ASN A 430 -6.55 12.10 -4.85
C ASN A 430 -6.03 11.70 -6.24
N SER A 431 -4.77 12.00 -6.52
CA SER A 431 -4.12 11.77 -7.81
C SER A 431 -4.05 10.28 -8.22
N HIS A 432 -4.30 9.37 -7.29
CA HIS A 432 -4.27 7.92 -7.51
C HIS A 432 -5.68 7.28 -7.55
N SER A 433 -6.74 8.10 -7.65
CA SER A 433 -8.10 7.57 -7.82
C SER A 433 -8.25 6.89 -9.19
N VAL A 434 -8.24 5.55 -9.18
CA VAL A 434 -8.38 4.74 -10.39
C VAL A 434 -9.73 5.00 -11.07
N SER A 435 -10.81 5.12 -10.27
CA SER A 435 -12.15 5.38 -10.81
C SER A 435 -12.24 6.76 -11.47
N SER A 436 -11.71 7.80 -10.82
CA SER A 436 -11.69 9.15 -11.39
C SER A 436 -10.82 9.24 -12.63
N MET A 437 -9.70 8.52 -12.65
CA MET A 437 -8.80 8.47 -13.81
C MET A 437 -9.48 7.76 -14.99
N PHE A 438 -10.06 6.58 -14.77
CA PHE A 438 -10.78 5.85 -15.79
C PHE A 438 -12.01 6.64 -16.30
N GLY A 439 -12.80 7.19 -15.38
CA GLY A 439 -13.96 8.01 -15.70
C GLY A 439 -13.60 9.27 -16.50
N ARG A 440 -12.49 9.95 -16.16
CA ARG A 440 -11.98 11.09 -16.94
C ARG A 440 -11.56 10.68 -18.33
N GLY A 441 -10.85 9.56 -18.45
CA GLY A 441 -10.46 9.01 -19.75
C GLY A 441 -11.66 8.72 -20.65
N LEU A 442 -12.73 8.12 -20.11
CA LEU A 442 -14.00 7.90 -20.84
C LEU A 442 -14.67 9.23 -21.22
N ALA A 443 -14.72 10.20 -20.29
CA ALA A 443 -15.33 11.50 -20.55
C ALA A 443 -14.56 12.28 -21.64
N LEU A 444 -13.23 12.23 -21.62
CA LEU A 444 -12.39 12.79 -22.70
C LEU A 444 -12.71 12.15 -24.06
N LYS A 445 -12.81 10.83 -24.09
CA LYS A 445 -13.19 10.09 -25.31
C LYS A 445 -14.58 10.47 -25.81
N GLY A 446 -15.57 10.56 -24.91
CA GLY A 446 -16.93 11.02 -25.23
C GLY A 446 -16.98 12.44 -25.75
N ALA A 447 -16.08 13.30 -25.30
CA ALA A 447 -15.91 14.68 -25.79
C ALA A 447 -15.09 14.76 -27.10
N GLY A 448 -14.71 13.64 -27.72
CA GLY A 448 -13.86 13.62 -28.93
C GLY A 448 -12.40 14.00 -28.66
N ARG A 449 -11.94 13.91 -27.41
CA ARG A 449 -10.57 14.21 -26.97
C ARG A 449 -9.79 12.95 -26.67
N ASN A 450 -8.46 13.03 -26.62
CA ASN A 450 -7.63 11.88 -26.28
C ASN A 450 -7.67 11.61 -24.76
N GLY A 451 -8.25 10.48 -24.37
CA GLY A 451 -8.32 9.96 -23.00
C GLY A 451 -7.49 8.70 -22.78
N THR A 452 -6.70 8.26 -23.77
CA THR A 452 -5.99 6.97 -23.75
C THR A 452 -5.02 6.86 -22.56
N ALA A 453 -4.26 7.92 -22.28
CA ALA A 453 -3.30 7.92 -21.16
C ALA A 453 -3.97 7.62 -19.83
N ASP A 454 -5.10 8.27 -19.52
CA ASP A 454 -5.87 8.04 -18.30
C ASP A 454 -6.42 6.61 -18.22
N LEU A 455 -6.94 6.09 -19.35
CA LEU A 455 -7.49 4.73 -19.43
C LEU A 455 -6.40 3.67 -19.22
N ASP A 456 -5.24 3.81 -19.86
CA ASP A 456 -4.14 2.86 -19.75
C ASP A 456 -3.51 2.89 -18.35
N GLN A 457 -3.32 4.07 -17.79
CA GLN A 457 -2.83 4.22 -16.44
C GLN A 457 -3.80 3.61 -15.42
N ALA A 458 -5.10 3.88 -15.53
CA ALA A 458 -6.10 3.30 -14.65
C ALA A 458 -6.13 1.76 -14.74
N ARG A 459 -6.00 1.18 -15.95
CA ARG A 459 -5.92 -0.27 -16.14
C ARG A 459 -4.63 -0.87 -15.60
N SER A 460 -3.52 -0.18 -15.69
CA SER A 460 -2.26 -0.65 -15.11
C SER A 460 -2.34 -0.72 -13.58
N MET A 461 -3.13 0.18 -12.98
CA MET A 461 -3.37 0.20 -11.53
C MET A 461 -4.47 -0.80 -11.12
N ASP A 462 -5.50 -0.97 -11.95
CA ASP A 462 -6.60 -1.91 -11.72
C ASP A 462 -7.14 -2.49 -13.04
N HIS A 463 -6.76 -3.74 -13.34
CA HIS A 463 -7.20 -4.44 -14.53
C HIS A 463 -8.72 -4.74 -14.56
N THR A 464 -9.43 -4.60 -13.45
CA THR A 464 -10.89 -4.84 -13.36
C THR A 464 -11.73 -3.57 -13.55
N ILE A 465 -11.10 -2.39 -13.58
CA ILE A 465 -11.81 -1.11 -13.64
C ILE A 465 -12.77 -0.98 -14.82
N ALA A 466 -12.38 -1.50 -15.99
CA ALA A 466 -13.24 -1.49 -17.18
C ALA A 466 -14.52 -2.33 -16.97
N SER A 467 -14.41 -3.48 -16.31
CA SER A 467 -15.56 -4.34 -15.98
C SER A 467 -16.44 -3.69 -14.89
N GLU A 468 -15.82 -2.96 -13.96
CA GLU A 468 -16.56 -2.21 -12.95
C GLU A 468 -17.44 -1.13 -13.59
N PHE A 469 -16.87 -0.29 -14.47
CA PHE A 469 -17.63 0.74 -15.18
C PHE A 469 -18.69 0.17 -16.13
N ALA A 470 -18.41 -0.95 -16.79
CA ALA A 470 -19.41 -1.69 -17.56
C ALA A 470 -20.59 -2.12 -16.68
N GLY A 471 -20.33 -2.52 -15.43
CA GLY A 471 -21.37 -2.82 -14.45
C GLY A 471 -22.23 -1.62 -14.04
N TYR A 472 -21.77 -0.39 -14.27
CA TYR A 472 -22.55 0.85 -14.11
C TYR A 472 -23.25 1.28 -15.42
N GLY A 473 -23.11 0.49 -16.50
CA GLY A 473 -23.66 0.80 -17.81
C GLY A 473 -22.84 1.81 -18.61
N VAL A 474 -21.57 1.97 -18.29
CA VAL A 474 -20.62 2.83 -19.01
C VAL A 474 -19.45 2.00 -19.50
N ASN A 475 -19.09 2.10 -20.76
CA ASN A 475 -17.96 1.37 -21.34
C ASN A 475 -17.31 2.19 -22.45
N GLU A 476 -16.15 1.72 -22.93
CA GLU A 476 -15.39 2.40 -23.98
C GLU A 476 -16.04 2.38 -25.36
N CYS A 477 -17.01 1.51 -25.57
CA CYS A 477 -17.76 1.41 -26.81
C CYS A 477 -18.87 2.45 -26.87
N LYS A 478 -19.38 2.81 -25.69
CA LYS A 478 -20.38 3.85 -25.47
C LYS A 478 -20.09 4.48 -24.12
N PRO A 479 -19.24 5.52 -24.11
CA PRO A 479 -18.88 6.26 -22.89
C PRO A 479 -20.06 7.00 -22.28
#